data_2842cb989328a93fe7ccec64f466244f
#
_entry.id   2842cb989328a93fe7ccec64f466244f
#
_cell.length_a   1.000
_cell.length_b   1.000
_cell.length_c   1.000
_cell.angle_alpha   90.00
_cell.angle_beta   90.00
_cell.angle_gamma   90.00
#
_symmetry.space_group_name_H-M   'P 1'
#
loop_
_entity.id
_entity.type
_entity.pdbx_description
1 polymer ?
#
loop_
_entity_poly.entity_id
_entity_poly.type
_entity_poly.pdbx_seq_one_letter_code
_entity_poly.pdbx_strand_id
1 'polypeptide(L)'
;QTAGIRAELPEAQSALAVAGVNAKLFSWVLREAVTNMVRHSGANAARVRLSSTGLDILDNGTGVGDARGNGLTGMAQRVAASGGSVVIEPAPAQWLAENQNPAGGVGTRIRVSMDGDTSVL
;
A
#
# COMPACT_ATOMS: atom_id res chain seq x y z
N GLN A 1 5.93 18.60 9.10
CA GLN A 1 6.12 17.40 8.63
C GLN A 1 7.50 17.23 8.14
N THR A 2 8.28 16.64 8.91
CA THR A 2 9.64 16.63 8.59
C THR A 2 10.06 15.41 7.88
N ALA A 3 9.28 14.40 7.86
CA ALA A 3 9.69 13.20 7.23
C ALA A 3 9.83 13.34 5.75
N GLY A 4 9.22 14.30 5.19
CA GLY A 4 9.43 14.57 3.80
C GLY A 4 8.70 13.65 2.85
N ILE A 5 7.73 12.90 3.31
CA ILE A 5 6.97 12.08 2.39
C ILE A 5 5.71 12.83 2.01
N ARG A 6 5.59 13.14 0.70
CA ARG A 6 4.36 13.71 0.18
C ARG A 6 3.39 12.58 -0.06
N ALA A 7 2.18 12.68 0.47
CA ALA A 7 1.23 11.60 0.37
C ALA A 7 -0.08 12.07 -0.23
N GLU A 8 -0.56 11.32 -1.22
CA GLU A 8 -1.87 11.50 -1.80
C GLU A 8 -2.79 10.51 -1.13
N LEU A 9 -3.70 10.98 -0.30
CA LEU A 9 -4.53 10.12 0.53
C LEU A 9 -6.00 10.39 0.29
N PRO A 10 -6.86 9.38 0.44
CA PRO A 10 -8.29 9.64 0.42
C PRO A 10 -8.69 10.41 1.67
N GLU A 11 -9.79 11.12 1.58
CA GLU A 11 -10.30 11.84 2.72
C GLU A 11 -10.78 10.84 3.77
N ALA A 12 -10.45 11.07 5.04
CA ALA A 12 -10.65 10.07 6.07
C ALA A 12 -12.08 9.60 6.22
N GLN A 13 -13.03 10.53 6.21
CA GLN A 13 -14.42 10.12 6.36
C GLN A 13 -14.91 9.32 5.17
N SER A 14 -14.51 9.72 3.98
CA SER A 14 -14.87 8.99 2.78
C SER A 14 -14.20 7.62 2.77
N ALA A 15 -12.99 7.55 3.26
CA ALA A 15 -12.28 6.29 3.30
C ALA A 15 -12.98 5.28 4.18
N LEU A 16 -13.44 5.70 5.36
CA LEU A 16 -14.14 4.79 6.25
C LEU A 16 -15.44 4.31 5.62
N ALA A 17 -16.18 5.20 5.00
CA ALA A 17 -17.43 4.84 4.37
C ALA A 17 -17.21 3.88 3.20
N VAL A 18 -16.19 4.12 2.41
CA VAL A 18 -15.92 3.30 1.25
C VAL A 18 -15.44 1.92 1.67
N ALA A 19 -14.55 1.84 2.66
CA ALA A 19 -13.99 0.57 3.07
C ALA A 19 -15.03 -0.33 3.76
N GLY A 20 -15.99 0.27 4.45
CA GLY A 20 -17.06 -0.50 5.06
C GLY A 20 -16.54 -1.61 5.95
N VAL A 21 -16.95 -2.84 5.67
CA VAL A 21 -16.58 -3.98 6.50
C VAL A 21 -15.09 -4.25 6.48
N ASN A 22 -14.38 -3.77 5.49
CA ASN A 22 -12.94 -3.98 5.39
C ASN A 22 -12.11 -2.88 6.06
N ALA A 23 -12.78 -1.90 6.67
CA ALA A 23 -12.07 -0.73 7.19
C ALA A 23 -10.97 -1.10 8.19
N LYS A 24 -11.26 -2.03 9.08
CA LYS A 24 -10.29 -2.41 10.10
C LYS A 24 -9.08 -3.09 9.49
N LEU A 25 -9.30 -4.00 8.57
CA LEU A 25 -8.22 -4.70 7.89
C LEU A 25 -7.39 -3.70 7.07
N PHE A 26 -8.04 -2.84 6.30
CA PHE A 26 -7.34 -1.89 5.45
C PHE A 26 -6.55 -0.87 6.28
N SER A 27 -7.07 -0.47 7.42
CA SER A 27 -6.34 0.42 8.31
C SER A 27 -5.06 -0.23 8.81
N TRP A 28 -5.14 -1.50 9.15
CA TRP A 28 -3.96 -2.22 9.62
C TRP A 28 -2.93 -2.38 8.51
N VAL A 29 -3.39 -2.73 7.30
CA VAL A 29 -2.49 -2.87 6.15
C VAL A 29 -1.79 -1.54 5.86
N LEU A 30 -2.55 -0.46 5.87
CA LEU A 30 -1.99 0.86 5.60
C LEU A 30 -0.93 1.22 6.65
N ARG A 31 -1.21 0.94 7.92
CA ARG A 31 -0.25 1.24 8.98
C ARG A 31 1.05 0.46 8.78
N GLU A 32 0.96 -0.81 8.40
CA GLU A 32 2.14 -1.61 8.15
C GLU A 32 2.91 -1.09 6.93
N ALA A 33 2.20 -0.69 5.89
CA ALA A 33 2.84 -0.17 4.69
C ALA A 33 3.56 1.15 4.99
N VAL A 34 2.95 2.02 5.77
CA VAL A 34 3.57 3.29 6.14
C VAL A 34 4.81 3.05 7.00
N THR A 35 4.74 2.09 7.91
CA THR A 35 5.89 1.74 8.73
C THR A 35 7.05 1.28 7.85
N ASN A 36 6.76 0.47 6.84
CA ASN A 36 7.81 0.03 5.93
C ASN A 36 8.39 1.18 5.13
N MET A 37 7.55 2.10 4.67
CA MET A 37 8.04 3.26 3.94
C MET A 37 9.00 4.09 4.79
N VAL A 38 8.60 4.35 6.03
CA VAL A 38 9.38 5.22 6.89
C VAL A 38 10.68 4.56 7.31
N ARG A 39 10.61 3.25 7.60
CA ARG A 39 11.78 2.58 8.17
C ARG A 39 12.76 2.04 7.13
N HIS A 40 12.25 1.62 5.98
CA HIS A 40 13.07 0.81 5.12
C HIS A 40 13.19 1.28 3.68
N SER A 41 12.28 2.08 3.19
CA SER A 41 12.27 2.34 1.76
C SER A 41 12.92 3.64 1.34
N GLY A 42 13.02 4.61 2.22
CA GLY A 42 13.55 5.91 1.83
C GLY A 42 12.65 6.68 0.88
N ALA A 43 11.37 6.37 0.86
CA ALA A 43 10.43 7.02 -0.04
C ALA A 43 10.22 8.47 0.33
N ASN A 44 9.95 9.30 -0.67
CA ASN A 44 9.53 10.67 -0.41
C ASN A 44 8.19 10.99 -1.07
N ALA A 45 7.55 10.01 -1.67
CA ALA A 45 6.20 10.18 -2.20
C ALA A 45 5.44 8.87 -2.06
N ALA A 46 4.15 8.97 -1.80
CA ALA A 46 3.28 7.82 -1.66
C ALA A 46 1.88 8.18 -2.15
N ARG A 47 1.12 7.18 -2.57
CA ARG A 47 -0.27 7.38 -2.96
C ARG A 47 -1.09 6.23 -2.43
N VAL A 48 -2.25 6.53 -1.86
CA VAL A 48 -3.17 5.52 -1.37
C VAL A 48 -4.50 5.68 -2.08
N ARG A 49 -5.02 4.62 -2.64
CA ARG A 49 -6.33 4.57 -3.24
C ARG A 49 -7.12 3.43 -2.63
N LEU A 50 -8.42 3.64 -2.51
CA LEU A 50 -9.26 2.76 -1.73
C LEU A 50 -10.58 2.56 -2.41
N SER A 51 -11.06 1.32 -2.41
CA SER A 51 -12.43 1.01 -2.78
C SER A 51 -13.02 0.10 -1.70
N SER A 52 -14.27 -0.30 -1.85
CA SER A 52 -14.87 -1.16 -0.83
C SER A 52 -14.21 -2.53 -0.76
N THR A 53 -13.57 -2.97 -1.84
CA THR A 53 -12.96 -4.30 -1.89
C THR A 53 -11.47 -4.25 -2.20
N GLY A 54 -10.86 -3.09 -2.28
CA GLY A 54 -9.45 -3.00 -2.64
C GLY A 54 -8.72 -1.84 -2.01
N LEU A 55 -7.42 -2.03 -1.85
CA LEU A 55 -6.53 -1.00 -1.32
C LEU A 55 -5.27 -1.04 -2.17
N ASP A 56 -4.82 0.12 -2.65
CA ASP A 56 -3.65 0.23 -3.52
C ASP A 56 -2.73 1.27 -2.93
N ILE A 57 -1.52 0.88 -2.59
CA ILE A 57 -0.56 1.75 -1.95
C ILE A 57 0.72 1.77 -2.77
N LEU A 58 1.15 2.96 -3.16
CA LEU A 58 2.39 3.14 -3.91
C LEU A 58 3.39 3.95 -3.10
N ASP A 59 4.66 3.62 -3.22
CA ASP A 59 5.71 4.50 -2.74
C ASP A 59 6.85 4.51 -3.75
N ASN A 60 7.69 5.52 -3.71
CA ASN A 60 8.83 5.66 -4.61
C ASN A 60 10.16 5.36 -3.92
N GLY A 61 10.16 4.46 -2.97
CA GLY A 61 11.38 4.08 -2.28
C GLY A 61 12.20 3.07 -3.04
N THR A 62 13.08 2.39 -2.30
CA THR A 62 14.01 1.46 -2.93
C THR A 62 13.35 0.16 -3.40
N GLY A 63 12.13 -0.10 -3.00
CA GLY A 63 11.47 -1.34 -3.34
C GLY A 63 11.51 -2.31 -2.16
N VAL A 64 10.97 -3.50 -2.41
CA VAL A 64 10.84 -4.48 -1.35
C VAL A 64 12.18 -5.06 -0.94
N GLY A 65 13.00 -5.42 -1.90
CA GLY A 65 14.31 -6.00 -1.62
C GLY A 65 14.21 -7.11 -0.61
N ASP A 66 15.07 -7.02 0.41
CA ASP A 66 15.10 -8.01 1.46
C ASP A 66 14.15 -7.68 2.60
N ALA A 67 13.40 -6.63 2.48
CA ALA A 67 12.49 -6.22 3.54
C ALA A 67 11.28 -7.13 3.65
N ARG A 68 11.18 -8.12 2.78
CA ARG A 68 10.02 -8.96 2.73
C ARG A 68 9.67 -9.58 4.07
N GLY A 69 10.63 -9.90 4.87
CA GLY A 69 10.38 -10.49 6.16
C GLY A 69 9.90 -9.51 7.21
N ASN A 70 9.84 -8.22 6.89
CA ASN A 70 9.56 -7.20 7.88
C ASN A 70 8.12 -6.78 7.87
N GLY A 71 7.24 -7.71 8.00
CA GLY A 71 5.81 -7.40 8.08
C GLY A 71 5.05 -7.73 6.82
N LEU A 72 5.70 -7.82 5.67
CA LEU A 72 4.97 -8.08 4.43
C LEU A 72 4.42 -9.49 4.38
N THR A 73 5.17 -10.47 4.91
CA THR A 73 4.67 -11.83 4.97
C THR A 73 3.46 -11.92 5.90
N GLY A 74 3.53 -11.25 7.03
CA GLY A 74 2.38 -11.23 7.95
C GLY A 74 1.19 -10.52 7.35
N MET A 75 1.43 -9.48 6.57
CA MET A 75 0.36 -8.78 5.88
C MET A 75 -0.36 -9.71 4.93
N ALA A 76 0.38 -10.45 4.11
CA ALA A 76 -0.21 -11.35 3.15
C ALA A 76 -1.02 -12.44 3.84
N GLN A 77 -0.49 -12.98 4.94
CA GLN A 77 -1.19 -14.01 5.70
C GLN A 77 -2.48 -13.48 6.31
N ARG A 78 -2.44 -12.28 6.84
CA ARG A 78 -3.61 -11.70 7.50
C ARG A 78 -4.70 -11.39 6.49
N VAL A 79 -4.34 -10.86 5.34
CA VAL A 79 -5.32 -10.58 4.29
C VAL A 79 -5.91 -11.88 3.78
N ALA A 80 -5.07 -12.90 3.59
CA ALA A 80 -5.58 -14.20 3.13
C ALA A 80 -6.55 -14.80 4.13
N ALA A 81 -6.26 -14.66 5.42
CA ALA A 81 -7.16 -15.17 6.45
C ALA A 81 -8.51 -14.46 6.45
N SER A 82 -8.56 -13.27 5.90
CA SER A 82 -9.80 -12.51 5.79
C SER A 82 -10.48 -12.68 4.44
N GLY A 83 -9.98 -13.58 3.61
CA GLY A 83 -10.60 -13.88 2.32
C GLY A 83 -10.10 -13.06 1.16
N GLY A 84 -8.95 -12.43 1.31
CA GLY A 84 -8.41 -11.60 0.23
C GLY A 84 -7.07 -12.08 -0.25
N SER A 85 -6.44 -11.26 -1.06
CA SER A 85 -5.09 -11.52 -1.57
C SER A 85 -4.29 -10.23 -1.64
N VAL A 86 -2.97 -10.36 -1.61
CA VAL A 86 -2.07 -9.24 -1.69
C VAL A 86 -1.08 -9.48 -2.82
N VAL A 87 -0.88 -8.47 -3.66
CA VAL A 87 0.19 -8.49 -4.66
C VAL A 87 1.17 -7.38 -4.30
N ILE A 88 2.45 -7.71 -4.25
CA ILE A 88 3.50 -6.74 -3.95
C ILE A 88 4.44 -6.75 -5.15
N GLU A 89 4.62 -5.59 -5.76
CA GLU A 89 5.37 -5.46 -7.01
C GLU A 89 6.00 -4.07 -7.09
N PRO A 90 6.88 -3.81 -8.03
CA PRO A 90 7.40 -2.45 -8.19
C PRO A 90 6.30 -1.47 -8.54
N ALA A 91 6.48 -0.23 -8.19
CA ALA A 91 5.52 0.81 -8.53
C ALA A 91 5.47 1.03 -10.05
N PRO A 92 4.34 1.52 -10.59
CA PRO A 92 4.25 1.75 -12.02
C PRO A 92 5.28 2.76 -12.50
N ALA A 93 5.91 2.47 -13.64
CA ALA A 93 6.98 3.30 -14.15
C ALA A 93 6.53 4.74 -14.41
N GLN A 94 5.33 4.93 -14.90
CA GLN A 94 4.84 6.27 -15.17
C GLN A 94 4.67 7.07 -13.88
N TRP A 95 4.14 6.44 -12.83
CA TRP A 95 3.99 7.13 -11.56
C TRP A 95 5.36 7.50 -10.98
N LEU A 96 6.34 6.59 -11.11
CA LEU A 96 7.69 6.87 -10.64
C LEU A 96 8.32 8.04 -11.40
N ALA A 97 8.05 8.15 -12.70
CA ALA A 97 8.57 9.26 -13.48
C ALA A 97 8.00 10.59 -13.01
N GLU A 98 6.76 10.58 -12.56
CA GLU A 98 6.11 11.78 -12.06
C GLU A 98 6.43 12.08 -10.60
N ASN A 99 6.99 11.13 -9.89
CA ASN A 99 7.28 11.25 -8.47
C ASN A 99 8.68 10.76 -8.19
N GLN A 100 9.65 11.39 -8.82
CA GLN A 100 11.02 10.92 -8.77
C GLN A 100 11.61 11.04 -7.37
N ASN A 101 12.40 10.05 -7.01
CA ASN A 101 13.12 10.03 -5.76
C ASN A 101 14.61 10.18 -6.09
N PRO A 102 15.29 11.22 -5.58
CA PRO A 102 16.70 11.39 -5.86
C PRO A 102 17.57 10.18 -5.53
N ALA A 103 17.13 9.37 -4.55
CA ALA A 103 17.87 8.19 -4.21
C ALA A 103 17.65 7.05 -5.19
N GLY A 104 16.73 7.20 -6.11
CA GLY A 104 16.41 6.16 -7.07
C GLY A 104 15.53 5.09 -6.45
N GLY A 105 15.38 3.98 -7.14
CA GLY A 105 14.60 2.85 -6.65
C GLY A 105 13.41 2.57 -7.54
N VAL A 106 12.90 1.36 -7.42
CA VAL A 106 11.77 0.92 -8.24
C VAL A 106 10.45 1.09 -7.54
N GLY A 107 10.49 1.56 -6.31
CA GLY A 107 9.27 1.76 -5.53
C GLY A 107 8.60 0.46 -5.17
N THR A 108 7.44 0.58 -4.52
CA THR A 108 6.66 -0.57 -4.12
C THR A 108 5.20 -0.28 -4.37
N ARG A 109 4.49 -1.27 -4.88
CA ARG A 109 3.03 -1.23 -4.98
C ARG A 109 2.48 -2.39 -4.17
N ILE A 110 1.58 -2.09 -3.25
CA ILE A 110 0.90 -3.11 -2.48
C ILE A 110 -0.56 -3.04 -2.87
N ARG A 111 -1.08 -4.13 -3.42
CA ARG A 111 -2.48 -4.16 -3.85
C ARG A 111 -3.19 -5.25 -3.08
N VAL A 112 -4.23 -4.86 -2.37
CA VAL A 112 -5.07 -5.78 -1.61
C VAL A 112 -6.39 -5.90 -2.34
N SER A 113 -6.83 -7.12 -2.58
CA SER A 113 -8.13 -7.38 -3.19
C SER A 113 -8.90 -8.34 -2.31
N MET A 114 -10.12 -8.00 -2.01
CA MET A 114 -10.95 -8.86 -1.16
C MET A 114 -11.89 -9.70 -2.03
N ASP A 115 -12.18 -10.89 -1.50
CA ASP A 115 -12.89 -11.85 -2.30
C ASP A 115 -14.21 -11.44 -2.78
N GLY A 116 -14.83 -10.55 -2.11
CA GLY A 116 -16.14 -10.16 -2.54
C GLY A 116 -16.21 -9.73 -3.93
N ASP A 117 -15.10 -9.31 -4.50
CA ASP A 117 -15.16 -8.86 -5.74
C ASP A 117 -15.07 -9.82 -6.79
N THR A 118 -14.64 -10.94 -6.56
CA THR A 118 -14.44 -11.76 -7.56
C THR A 118 -15.58 -12.47 -7.96
N SER A 119 -16.47 -12.36 -7.29
CA SER A 119 -17.50 -13.04 -7.57
C SER A 119 -17.91 -12.98 -8.90
N VAL A 120 -17.35 -12.47 -9.36
CA VAL A 120 -17.55 -12.40 -10.50
C VAL A 120 -17.75 -13.40 -11.17
N LEU A 121 -17.74 -13.83 -10.96
CA LEU A 121 -17.85 -14.76 -11.54
C LEU A 121 -18.62 -14.93 -12.26
#